data_af64f911479c50bac5d223f58ad0d402
#
_entry.id   af64f911479c50bac5d223f58ad0d402
#
_cell.length_a   1.000
_cell.length_b   1.000
_cell.length_c   1.000
_cell.angle_alpha   90.00
_cell.angle_beta   90.00
_cell.angle_gamma   90.00
#
_symmetry.space_group_name_H-M   'P 1'
#
loop_
_entity.id
_entity.type
_entity.pdbx_description
1 polymer ?
#
loop_
_entity_poly.entity_id
_entity_poly.type
_entity_poly.pdbx_seq_one_letter_code
_entity_poly.pdbx_strand_id
1 'polypeptide(L)'
;MILSEDFVRKYDKRIINIHPSLIPSFCGDGFYGLHVHEAALKRGVKITGATTHFVNEITDGGEIIMQKAVEIKEGDTPEDLQKRVMEEAEWKILPLSVEKVSNDMISKR
;
A
#
# COMPACT_ATOMS: atom_id res chain seq x y z
N MET A 1 10.35 5.08 -4.71
CA MET A 1 11.53 5.76 -4.20
C MET A 1 12.13 4.95 -3.06
N ILE A 2 13.45 4.73 -3.09
CA ILE A 2 14.15 4.00 -2.02
C ILE A 2 14.78 5.02 -1.09
N LEU A 3 14.41 4.98 0.18
CA LEU A 3 14.95 5.84 1.21
C LEU A 3 16.16 5.18 1.87
N SER A 4 17.12 5.97 2.33
CA SER A 4 18.27 5.43 3.07
C SER A 4 17.80 4.88 4.42
N GLU A 5 18.52 3.87 4.93
CA GLU A 5 18.20 3.27 6.23
C GLU A 5 18.25 4.29 7.36
N ASP A 6 19.24 5.18 7.34
CA ASP A 6 19.38 6.22 8.36
C ASP A 6 18.20 7.17 8.37
N PHE A 7 17.72 7.56 7.17
CA PHE A 7 16.55 8.42 7.05
C PHE A 7 15.31 7.72 7.61
N VAL A 8 15.10 6.46 7.23
CA VAL A 8 13.94 5.68 7.68
C VAL A 8 13.95 5.50 9.20
N ARG A 9 15.09 5.18 9.80
CA ARG A 9 15.22 5.03 11.27
C ARG A 9 14.85 6.31 11.99
N LYS A 10 15.34 7.45 11.49
CA LYS A 10 15.09 8.76 12.09
C LYS A 10 13.60 9.11 12.11
N TYR A 11 12.86 8.70 11.07
CA TYR A 11 11.45 9.03 10.90
C TYR A 11 10.53 7.81 11.08
N ASP A 12 10.97 6.79 11.81
CA ASP A 12 10.16 5.62 12.09
C ASP A 12 8.77 6.01 12.59
N LYS A 13 7.74 5.38 12.02
CA LYS A 13 6.32 5.65 12.29
C LYS A 13 5.88 7.09 11.96
N ARG A 14 6.67 7.81 11.18
CA ARG A 14 6.32 9.15 10.67
C ARG A 14 6.25 9.22 9.17
N ILE A 15 6.73 8.18 8.48
CA ILE A 15 6.66 8.08 7.02
C ILE A 15 5.64 7.03 6.67
N ILE A 16 4.64 7.44 5.88
CA ILE A 16 3.57 6.56 5.43
C ILE A 16 3.74 6.32 3.94
N ASN A 17 3.63 5.06 3.54
CA ASN A 17 3.61 4.68 2.14
C ASN A 17 2.32 3.94 1.83
N ILE A 18 1.94 3.93 0.56
CA ILE A 18 0.81 3.16 0.08
C ILE A 18 1.28 2.18 -0.98
N HIS A 19 0.82 0.94 -0.89
CA HIS A 19 1.16 -0.12 -1.83
C HIS A 19 -0.12 -0.68 -2.44
N PRO A 20 -0.20 -0.87 -3.77
CA PRO A 20 -1.44 -1.27 -4.44
C PRO A 20 -1.70 -2.78 -4.38
N SER A 21 -1.61 -3.36 -3.20
CA SER A 21 -1.98 -4.74 -2.94
C SER A 21 -2.38 -4.89 -1.47
N LEU A 22 -2.91 -6.04 -1.12
CA LEU A 22 -3.18 -6.39 0.28
C LEU A 22 -1.93 -7.07 0.85
N ILE A 23 -1.02 -6.27 1.40
CA ILE A 23 0.22 -6.80 2.00
C ILE A 23 -0.15 -7.88 3.03
N PRO A 24 0.53 -9.04 3.05
CA PRO A 24 1.82 -9.35 2.41
C PRO A 24 1.75 -9.87 0.97
N SER A 25 0.60 -9.85 0.34
CA SER A 25 0.47 -10.30 -1.06
C SER A 25 1.12 -9.29 -2.02
N PHE A 26 1.86 -9.79 -2.99
CA PHE A 26 2.44 -9.00 -4.09
C PHE A 26 3.17 -7.75 -3.63
N CYS A 27 4.06 -7.92 -2.65
CA CYS A 27 4.86 -6.83 -2.12
C CYS A 27 6.33 -7.23 -2.02
N GLY A 28 7.18 -6.25 -1.71
CA GLY A 28 8.63 -6.45 -1.65
C GLY A 28 9.33 -6.07 -2.93
N ASP A 29 10.55 -6.55 -3.09
CA ASP A 29 11.39 -6.20 -4.25
C ASP A 29 10.75 -6.61 -5.57
N GLY A 30 10.72 -5.69 -6.51
CA GLY A 30 10.17 -5.93 -7.85
C GLY A 30 8.67 -5.71 -7.98
N PHE A 31 7.94 -5.59 -6.87
CA PHE A 31 6.50 -5.34 -6.91
C PHE A 31 6.21 -3.84 -6.76
N TYR A 32 6.19 -3.14 -7.87
CA TYR A 32 5.89 -1.72 -7.92
C TYR A 32 5.10 -1.39 -9.19
N GLY A 33 4.31 -0.32 -9.11
CA GLY A 33 3.54 0.19 -10.24
C GLY A 33 2.65 -0.88 -10.86
N LEU A 34 2.68 -0.98 -12.17
CA LEU A 34 1.84 -1.91 -12.92
C LEU A 34 2.19 -3.38 -12.68
N HIS A 35 3.43 -3.68 -12.28
CA HIS A 35 3.87 -5.05 -12.00
C HIS A 35 3.03 -5.73 -10.93
N VAL A 36 2.57 -4.97 -9.94
CA VAL A 36 1.70 -5.50 -8.88
C VAL A 36 0.40 -6.04 -9.48
N HIS A 37 -0.23 -5.26 -10.34
CA HIS A 37 -1.51 -5.61 -10.95
C HIS A 37 -1.34 -6.74 -11.96
N GLU A 38 -0.25 -6.74 -12.71
CA GLU A 38 0.08 -7.84 -13.62
C GLU A 38 0.22 -9.16 -12.85
N ALA A 39 0.92 -9.12 -11.73
CA ALA A 39 1.14 -10.31 -10.91
C ALA A 39 -0.16 -10.82 -10.29
N ALA A 40 -1.02 -9.92 -9.82
CA ALA A 40 -2.32 -10.29 -9.25
C ALA A 40 -3.20 -10.97 -10.29
N LEU A 41 -3.27 -10.43 -11.49
CA LEU A 41 -4.05 -11.01 -12.59
C LEU A 41 -3.48 -12.34 -13.04
N LYS A 42 -2.17 -12.45 -13.15
CA LYS A 42 -1.49 -13.70 -13.54
C LYS A 42 -1.74 -14.82 -12.53
N ARG A 43 -1.73 -14.48 -11.26
CA ARG A 43 -1.99 -15.47 -10.19
C ARG A 43 -3.45 -15.90 -10.14
N GLY A 44 -4.35 -15.05 -10.64
CA GLY A 44 -5.78 -15.35 -10.67
C GLY A 44 -6.49 -15.08 -9.35
N VAL A 45 -5.96 -14.20 -8.51
CA VAL A 45 -6.65 -13.81 -7.28
C VAL A 45 -7.94 -13.08 -7.62
N LYS A 46 -8.95 -13.21 -6.78
CA LYS A 46 -10.26 -12.60 -7.01
C LYS A 46 -10.41 -11.26 -6.32
N ILE A 47 -9.58 -11.02 -5.33
CA ILE A 47 -9.60 -9.79 -4.53
C ILE A 47 -8.18 -9.25 -4.43
N THR A 48 -8.04 -7.97 -4.68
CA THR A 48 -6.81 -7.22 -4.44
C THR A 48 -7.16 -6.02 -3.57
N GLY A 49 -6.36 -4.97 -3.59
CA GLY A 49 -6.67 -3.78 -2.82
C GLY A 49 -5.45 -2.91 -2.64
N ALA A 50 -5.46 -2.13 -1.58
CA ALA A 50 -4.35 -1.27 -1.24
C ALA A 50 -4.07 -1.33 0.27
N THR A 51 -2.83 -1.07 0.63
CA THR A 51 -2.36 -1.07 2.01
C THR A 51 -1.57 0.20 2.27
N THR A 52 -1.90 0.92 3.34
CA THR A 52 -1.02 1.96 3.87
C THR A 52 -0.21 1.36 5.01
N HIS A 53 1.06 1.71 5.07
CA HIS A 53 1.95 1.18 6.09
C HIS A 53 3.03 2.19 6.45
N PHE A 54 3.62 2.01 7.62
CA PHE A 54 4.79 2.79 7.99
C PHE A 54 6.00 2.29 7.21
N VAL A 55 6.85 3.21 6.82
CA VAL A 55 8.10 2.88 6.14
C VAL A 55 9.15 2.48 7.18
N ASN A 56 9.81 1.35 6.95
CA ASN A 56 10.95 0.91 7.74
C ASN A 56 12.07 0.45 6.81
N GLU A 57 13.08 -0.23 7.33
CA GLU A 57 14.25 -0.67 6.56
C GLU A 57 13.93 -1.79 5.56
N ILE A 58 12.81 -2.47 5.75
CA ILE A 58 12.39 -3.58 4.90
C ILE A 58 11.38 -3.06 3.89
N THR A 59 11.62 -3.29 2.60
CA THR A 59 10.71 -2.88 1.53
C THR A 59 9.32 -3.47 1.77
N ASP A 60 8.32 -2.58 1.89
CA ASP A 60 6.91 -2.94 2.19
C ASP A 60 6.76 -3.78 3.46
N GLY A 61 7.73 -3.69 4.39
CA GLY A 61 7.73 -4.50 5.61
C GLY A 61 7.30 -3.78 6.88
N GLY A 62 6.95 -2.50 6.80
CA GLY A 62 6.53 -1.72 7.97
C GLY A 62 5.14 -2.09 8.46
N GLU A 63 4.82 -1.68 9.68
CA GLU A 63 3.52 -1.93 10.30
C GLU A 63 2.38 -1.39 9.42
N ILE A 64 1.37 -2.21 9.21
CA ILE A 64 0.19 -1.85 8.40
C ILE A 64 -0.69 -0.88 9.19
N ILE A 65 -1.16 0.17 8.51
CA ILE A 65 -2.06 1.17 9.09
C ILE A 65 -3.49 0.88 8.69
N MET A 66 -3.76 0.79 7.39
CA MET A 66 -5.08 0.49 6.84
C MET A 66 -4.98 -0.36 5.59
N GLN A 67 -6.03 -1.12 5.33
CA GLN A 67 -6.17 -1.89 4.09
C GLN A 67 -7.60 -1.74 3.57
N LYS A 68 -7.75 -1.75 2.26
CA LYS A 68 -9.06 -1.77 1.62
C LYS A 68 -9.05 -2.73 0.44
N ALA A 69 -9.99 -3.65 0.46
CA ALA A 69 -10.14 -4.66 -0.59
C ALA A 69 -10.86 -4.09 -1.81
N VAL A 70 -10.45 -4.58 -2.97
CA VAL A 70 -11.07 -4.25 -4.28
C VAL A 70 -11.27 -5.55 -5.04
N GLU A 71 -12.45 -5.72 -5.58
CA GLU A 71 -12.77 -6.91 -6.37
C GLU A 71 -12.15 -6.80 -7.77
N ILE A 72 -11.58 -7.93 -8.24
CA ILE A 72 -11.08 -8.04 -9.60
C ILE A 72 -12.20 -8.55 -10.47
N LYS A 73 -12.45 -7.86 -11.59
CA LYS A 73 -13.51 -8.23 -12.54
C LYS A 73 -12.96 -9.02 -13.70
N GLU A 74 -13.76 -9.93 -14.23
CA GLU A 74 -13.37 -10.70 -15.39
C GLU A 74 -13.06 -9.77 -16.56
N GLY A 75 -11.95 -10.05 -17.25
CA GLY A 75 -11.52 -9.23 -18.37
C GLY A 75 -10.69 -8.01 -18.01
N ASP A 76 -10.41 -7.80 -16.73
CA ASP A 76 -9.56 -6.67 -16.31
C ASP A 76 -8.17 -6.76 -16.93
N THR A 77 -7.70 -5.65 -17.49
CA THR A 77 -6.30 -5.47 -17.84
C THR A 77 -5.56 -4.92 -16.61
N PRO A 78 -4.21 -4.99 -16.60
CA PRO A 78 -3.44 -4.36 -15.51
C PRO A 78 -3.78 -2.87 -15.33
N GLU A 79 -3.99 -2.15 -16.41
CA GLU A 79 -4.34 -0.73 -16.40
C GLU A 79 -5.74 -0.49 -15.80
N ASP A 80 -6.71 -1.32 -16.15
CA ASP A 80 -8.08 -1.26 -15.59
C ASP A 80 -8.02 -1.49 -14.08
N LEU A 81 -7.28 -2.49 -13.66
CA LEU A 81 -7.15 -2.84 -12.26
C LEU A 81 -6.43 -1.73 -11.49
N GLN A 82 -5.35 -1.19 -12.04
CA GLN A 82 -4.62 -0.09 -11.42
C GLN A 82 -5.55 1.10 -11.17
N LYS A 83 -6.32 1.49 -12.16
CA LYS A 83 -7.26 2.62 -12.04
C LYS A 83 -8.31 2.36 -10.96
N ARG A 84 -8.88 1.16 -10.92
CA ARG A 84 -9.89 0.80 -9.92
C ARG A 84 -9.31 0.80 -8.50
N VAL A 85 -8.13 0.25 -8.33
CA VAL A 85 -7.47 0.22 -7.02
C VAL A 85 -7.17 1.65 -6.55
N MET A 86 -6.71 2.52 -7.45
CA MET A 86 -6.48 3.92 -7.12
C MET A 86 -7.76 4.62 -6.66
N GLU A 87 -8.83 4.50 -7.45
CA GLU A 87 -10.08 5.20 -7.17
C GLU A 87 -10.84 4.63 -5.98
N GLU A 88 -10.88 3.32 -5.84
CA GLU A 88 -11.70 2.65 -4.82
C GLU A 88 -10.96 2.43 -3.50
N ALA A 89 -9.64 2.40 -3.52
CA ALA A 89 -8.86 2.09 -2.32
C ALA A 89 -7.82 3.17 -2.00
N GLU A 90 -6.85 3.38 -2.86
CA GLU A 90 -5.70 4.25 -2.53
C GLU A 90 -6.12 5.67 -2.15
N TRP A 91 -6.96 6.29 -2.97
CA TRP A 91 -7.39 7.68 -2.74
C TRP A 91 -8.29 7.83 -1.52
N LYS A 92 -8.87 6.74 -1.04
CA LYS A 92 -9.72 6.75 0.15
C LYS A 92 -8.94 6.52 1.43
N ILE A 93 -8.04 5.52 1.43
CA ILE A 93 -7.36 5.14 2.67
C ILE A 93 -6.13 5.98 2.99
N LEU A 94 -5.49 6.60 2.01
CA LEU A 94 -4.30 7.41 2.29
C LEU A 94 -4.62 8.63 3.16
N PRO A 95 -5.63 9.47 2.82
CA PRO A 95 -5.99 10.58 3.71
C PRO A 95 -6.46 10.11 5.09
N LEU A 96 -7.22 9.02 5.15
CA LEU A 96 -7.70 8.47 6.42
C LEU A 96 -6.53 7.95 7.28
N SER A 97 -5.53 7.36 6.64
CA SER A 97 -4.34 6.87 7.34
C SER A 97 -3.52 8.01 7.92
N VAL A 98 -3.34 9.09 7.17
CA VAL A 98 -2.64 10.29 7.65
C VAL A 98 -3.37 10.88 8.84
N GLU A 99 -4.68 10.99 8.77
CA GLU A 99 -5.51 11.51 9.87
C GLU A 99 -5.39 10.65 11.11
N LYS A 100 -5.48 9.31 10.95
CA LYS A 100 -5.34 8.37 12.05
C LYS A 100 -3.99 8.49 12.75
N VAL A 101 -2.91 8.52 11.98
CA VAL A 101 -1.56 8.63 12.53
C VAL A 101 -1.36 9.96 13.24
N SER A 102 -1.86 11.05 12.66
CA SER A 102 -1.76 12.37 13.27
C SER A 102 -2.49 12.43 14.61
N ASN A 103 -3.68 11.85 14.69
CA ASN A 103 -4.46 11.79 15.92
C ASN A 103 -3.77 10.94 16.99
N ASP A 104 -3.20 9.80 16.59
CA ASP A 104 -2.46 8.92 17.51
C ASP A 104 -1.24 9.64 18.07
N MET A 105 -0.52 10.40 17.26
CA MET A 105 0.64 11.17 17.69
C MET A 105 0.26 12.27 18.69
N ILE A 106 -0.85 12.94 18.46
CA ILE A 106 -1.36 13.97 19.37
C ILE A 106 -1.77 13.36 20.73
N SER A 107 -2.42 12.20 20.69
CA SER A 107 -2.90 11.53 21.90
C SER A 107 -1.77 11.00 22.78
N LYS A 108 -0.57 10.82 22.24
CA LYS A 108 0.60 10.30 22.97
C LYS A 108 1.51 11.38 23.54
N ARG A 109 1.13 12.64 23.41
CA ARG A 109 1.92 13.75 23.96
C ARG A 109 1.74 13.89 25.47
#